data_3d1f7d64739a33f3141d592446c891e5
#
_entry.id   3d1f7d64739a33f3141d592446c891e5
#
_cell.length_a   1.000
_cell.length_b   1.000
_cell.length_c   1.000
_cell.angle_alpha   90.00
_cell.angle_beta   90.00
_cell.angle_gamma   90.00
#
_symmetry.space_group_name_H-M   'P 1'
#
loop_
_entity.id
_entity.type
_entity.pdbx_description
1 polymer ?
#
loop_
_entity_poly.entity_id
_entity_poly.type
_entity_poly.pdbx_seq_one_letter_code
_entity_poly.pdbx_strand_id
1 'polypeptide(L)'
;NGVWHISDDAEKILQRFTMQNSPLPSNEINKILVHPKTGVVYIATNAGLVSYRGEATDGNETQDALTVFPNPVPSGYQGKISIKGLVENSDVRITDIAGQLIYRTKAQGGQAVWNGKHYTGTQPKTGVYYVFVTNADGSETKAGKFIYNE
;
A
#
# COMPACT_ATOMS: atom_id res chain seq x y z
N ASN A 1 1.41 -10.35 24.60
CA ASN A 1 0.35 -11.07 23.90
C ASN A 1 -0.34 -10.14 22.90
N GLY A 2 -1.00 -10.70 21.89
CA GLY A 2 -1.57 -10.00 20.74
C GLY A 2 -0.71 -10.16 19.49
N VAL A 3 -0.99 -9.37 18.43
CA VAL A 3 -0.29 -9.40 17.14
C VAL A 3 0.51 -8.11 16.95
N TRP A 4 1.72 -8.26 16.43
CA TRP A 4 2.61 -7.15 16.12
C TRP A 4 2.85 -7.11 14.63
N HIS A 5 2.63 -5.95 14.04
CA HIS A 5 3.06 -5.62 12.69
C HIS A 5 4.34 -4.81 12.80
N ILE A 6 5.41 -5.34 12.28
CA ILE A 6 6.76 -4.74 12.34
C ILE A 6 7.22 -4.37 10.93
N SER A 7 8.17 -3.45 10.82
CA SER A 7 8.84 -3.11 9.56
C SER A 7 9.67 -4.28 9.03
N ASP A 8 9.99 -4.25 7.72
CA ASP A 8 10.73 -5.33 7.05
C ASP A 8 12.11 -5.56 7.64
N ASP A 9 12.75 -4.49 8.14
CA ASP A 9 14.03 -4.53 8.86
C ASP A 9 13.89 -4.98 10.33
N ALA A 10 12.66 -5.23 10.78
CA ALA A 10 12.31 -5.55 12.17
C ALA A 10 12.71 -4.50 13.23
N GLU A 11 13.08 -3.29 12.80
CA GLU A 11 13.52 -2.22 13.71
C GLU A 11 12.37 -1.43 14.32
N LYS A 12 11.21 -1.41 13.65
CA LYS A 12 10.06 -0.58 14.06
C LYS A 12 8.79 -1.39 14.21
N ILE A 13 8.06 -1.12 15.28
CA ILE A 13 6.68 -1.59 15.44
C ILE A 13 5.78 -0.59 14.70
N LEU A 14 5.17 -1.06 13.61
CA LEU A 14 4.24 -0.26 12.81
C LEU A 14 2.86 -0.23 13.45
N GLN A 15 2.42 -1.38 13.98
CA GLN A 15 1.11 -1.51 14.62
C GLN A 15 1.09 -2.68 15.62
N ARG A 16 0.28 -2.54 16.64
CA ARG A 16 0.01 -3.62 17.60
C ARG A 16 -1.49 -3.81 17.73
N PHE A 17 -1.94 -5.05 17.61
CA PHE A 17 -3.33 -5.44 17.78
C PHE A 17 -3.51 -6.22 19.08
N THR A 18 -4.45 -5.76 19.88
CA THR A 18 -4.87 -6.41 21.13
C THR A 18 -6.39 -6.32 21.25
N MET A 19 -7.00 -7.09 22.16
CA MET A 19 -8.42 -6.98 22.46
C MET A 19 -8.87 -5.57 22.88
N GLN A 20 -7.95 -4.75 23.41
CA GLN A 20 -8.26 -3.41 23.91
C GLN A 20 -8.30 -2.36 22.79
N ASN A 21 -7.61 -2.59 21.68
CA ASN A 21 -7.45 -1.57 20.62
C ASN A 21 -7.89 -2.05 19.23
N SER A 22 -8.41 -3.28 19.13
CA SER A 22 -8.81 -3.87 17.85
C SER A 22 -9.94 -4.88 18.04
N PRO A 23 -10.64 -5.32 16.97
CA PRO A 23 -11.66 -6.36 17.02
C PRO A 23 -11.12 -7.78 17.33
N LEU A 24 -9.87 -7.90 17.81
CA LEU A 24 -9.25 -9.18 18.10
C LEU A 24 -10.05 -9.90 19.22
N PRO A 25 -10.56 -11.13 19.00
CA PRO A 25 -11.41 -11.82 19.99
C PRO A 25 -10.64 -12.30 21.23
N SER A 26 -9.33 -12.54 21.09
CA SER A 26 -8.43 -12.92 22.18
C SER A 26 -7.01 -12.50 21.88
N ASN A 27 -6.21 -12.22 22.92
CA ASN A 27 -4.78 -11.98 22.79
C ASN A 27 -3.96 -13.26 22.63
N GLU A 28 -4.59 -14.43 22.75
CA GLU A 28 -3.96 -15.73 22.53
C GLU A 28 -4.12 -16.14 21.08
N ILE A 29 -3.03 -16.05 20.33
CA ILE A 29 -2.99 -16.25 18.88
C ILE A 29 -2.59 -17.70 18.60
N ASN A 30 -3.45 -18.42 17.89
CA ASN A 30 -3.19 -19.81 17.49
C ASN A 30 -2.48 -19.86 16.12
N LYS A 31 -2.91 -19.00 15.17
CA LYS A 31 -2.32 -18.98 13.83
C LYS A 31 -2.56 -17.62 13.15
N ILE A 32 -1.59 -17.22 12.36
CA ILE A 32 -1.71 -16.10 11.43
C ILE A 32 -1.45 -16.63 10.02
N LEU A 33 -2.31 -16.23 9.07
CA LEU A 33 -2.17 -16.52 7.64
C LEU A 33 -2.35 -15.24 6.86
N VAL A 34 -1.42 -14.96 5.97
CA VAL A 34 -1.52 -13.85 5.02
C VAL A 34 -1.95 -14.40 3.67
N HIS A 35 -3.02 -13.84 3.11
CA HIS A 35 -3.42 -14.18 1.74
C HIS A 35 -2.56 -13.41 0.76
N PRO A 36 -1.72 -14.08 -0.06
CA PRO A 36 -0.66 -13.42 -0.81
C PRO A 36 -1.21 -12.36 -1.78
N LYS A 37 -2.19 -12.71 -2.60
CA LYS A 37 -2.73 -11.81 -3.64
C LYS A 37 -3.55 -10.63 -3.12
N THR A 38 -4.12 -10.71 -1.92
CA THR A 38 -5.05 -9.69 -1.41
C THR A 38 -4.52 -8.90 -0.22
N GLY A 39 -3.42 -9.34 0.39
CA GLY A 39 -2.87 -8.75 1.61
C GLY A 39 -3.78 -8.91 2.84
N VAL A 40 -4.82 -9.76 2.75
CA VAL A 40 -5.70 -10.03 3.90
C VAL A 40 -4.98 -10.95 4.88
N VAL A 41 -4.83 -10.49 6.10
CA VAL A 41 -4.28 -11.27 7.21
C VAL A 41 -5.42 -11.88 8.00
N TYR A 42 -5.46 -13.21 8.08
CA TYR A 42 -6.37 -13.97 8.92
C TYR A 42 -5.68 -14.32 10.24
N ILE A 43 -6.33 -13.99 11.33
CA ILE A 43 -5.80 -14.21 12.68
C ILE A 43 -6.77 -15.12 13.43
N ALA A 44 -6.35 -16.35 13.66
CA ALA A 44 -7.09 -17.34 14.45
C ALA A 44 -6.65 -17.24 15.91
N THR A 45 -7.63 -17.13 16.78
CA THR A 45 -7.46 -17.13 18.23
C THR A 45 -8.26 -18.27 18.86
N ASN A 46 -8.08 -18.52 20.13
CA ASN A 46 -8.91 -19.50 20.87
C ASN A 46 -10.37 -19.05 21.03
N ALA A 47 -10.69 -17.77 20.81
CA ALA A 47 -12.04 -17.19 20.94
C ALA A 47 -12.69 -16.83 19.58
N GLY A 48 -12.02 -17.13 18.45
CA GLY A 48 -12.57 -16.87 17.11
C GLY A 48 -11.56 -16.46 16.07
N LEU A 49 -12.07 -16.19 14.86
CA LEU A 49 -11.31 -15.79 13.69
C LEU A 49 -11.63 -14.33 13.34
N VAL A 50 -10.60 -13.55 13.07
CA VAL A 50 -10.74 -12.18 12.55
C VAL A 50 -9.86 -12.01 11.33
N SER A 51 -10.23 -11.11 10.43
CA SER A 51 -9.41 -10.70 9.31
C SER A 51 -9.04 -9.22 9.40
N TYR A 52 -7.82 -8.91 8.99
CA TYR A 52 -7.29 -7.57 8.84
C TYR A 52 -6.78 -7.39 7.42
N ARG A 53 -7.12 -6.29 6.77
CA ARG A 53 -6.60 -5.97 5.44
C ARG A 53 -5.39 -5.06 5.57
N GLY A 54 -4.22 -5.63 5.36
CA GLY A 54 -2.97 -4.89 5.22
C GLY A 54 -2.84 -4.19 3.87
N GLU A 55 -1.78 -3.41 3.72
CA GLU A 55 -1.41 -2.74 2.47
C GLU A 55 -0.43 -3.56 1.62
N ALA A 56 0.26 -4.52 2.24
CA ALA A 56 1.20 -5.41 1.57
C ALA A 56 0.50 -6.55 0.84
N THR A 57 1.02 -6.89 -0.35
CA THR A 57 0.65 -8.08 -1.14
C THR A 57 1.94 -8.78 -1.55
N ASP A 58 1.86 -10.00 -2.09
CA ASP A 58 3.05 -10.61 -2.72
C ASP A 58 3.57 -9.68 -3.82
N GLY A 59 4.88 -9.52 -3.86
CA GLY A 59 5.57 -8.86 -4.95
C GLY A 59 5.57 -9.74 -6.20
N ASN A 60 5.54 -9.11 -7.37
CA ASN A 60 5.76 -9.81 -8.62
C ASN A 60 7.26 -10.02 -8.82
N GLU A 61 7.64 -11.03 -9.61
CA GLU A 61 9.04 -11.24 -10.02
C GLU A 61 9.50 -10.16 -11.01
N THR A 62 8.56 -9.64 -11.81
CA THR A 62 8.77 -8.57 -12.78
C THR A 62 7.68 -7.51 -12.64
N GLN A 63 7.93 -6.30 -13.14
CA GLN A 63 6.91 -5.26 -13.18
C GLN A 63 5.81 -5.64 -14.17
N ASP A 64 4.58 -5.82 -13.68
CA ASP A 64 3.40 -6.02 -14.50
C ASP A 64 2.85 -4.70 -15.05
N ALA A 65 1.71 -4.78 -15.76
CA ALA A 65 0.97 -3.59 -16.16
C ALA A 65 0.51 -2.81 -14.91
N LEU A 66 0.96 -1.57 -14.78
CA LEU A 66 0.61 -0.73 -13.65
C LEU A 66 -0.89 -0.43 -13.64
N THR A 67 -1.54 -0.73 -12.54
CA THR A 67 -2.95 -0.40 -12.31
C THR A 67 -3.07 0.55 -11.14
N VAL A 68 -3.69 1.71 -11.38
CA VAL A 68 -4.01 2.69 -10.34
C VAL A 68 -5.50 2.61 -10.03
N PHE A 69 -5.86 2.52 -8.76
CA PHE A 69 -7.26 2.46 -8.33
C PHE A 69 -7.50 3.34 -7.09
N PRO A 70 -8.58 4.15 -7.08
CA PRO A 70 -9.50 4.40 -8.19
C PRO A 70 -8.86 5.19 -9.33
N ASN A 71 -9.33 4.99 -10.56
CA ASN A 71 -8.94 5.78 -11.74
C ASN A 71 -10.16 5.93 -12.67
N PRO A 72 -10.72 7.14 -12.81
CA PRO A 72 -10.31 8.40 -12.16
C PRO A 72 -10.47 8.38 -10.64
N VAL A 73 -9.63 9.16 -9.93
CA VAL A 73 -9.85 9.48 -8.52
C VAL A 73 -11.01 10.47 -8.45
N PRO A 74 -12.13 10.14 -7.76
CA PRO A 74 -13.28 11.05 -7.68
C PRO A 74 -12.97 12.30 -6.84
N SER A 75 -13.66 13.39 -7.14
CA SER A 75 -13.62 14.60 -6.31
C SER A 75 -14.03 14.30 -4.86
N GLY A 76 -13.32 14.90 -3.92
CA GLY A 76 -13.56 14.69 -2.50
C GLY A 76 -13.17 13.30 -1.97
N TYR A 77 -12.48 12.47 -2.74
CA TYR A 77 -12.06 11.14 -2.31
C TYR A 77 -11.09 11.21 -1.12
N GLN A 78 -11.46 10.58 -0.01
CA GLN A 78 -10.65 10.54 1.22
C GLN A 78 -9.99 9.17 1.46
N GLY A 79 -10.20 8.22 0.55
CA GLY A 79 -9.62 6.90 0.64
C GLY A 79 -8.16 6.87 0.16
N LYS A 80 -7.59 5.68 0.21
CA LYS A 80 -6.23 5.43 -0.29
C LYS A 80 -6.26 5.06 -1.77
N ILE A 81 -5.31 5.58 -2.53
CA ILE A 81 -5.09 5.27 -3.94
C ILE A 81 -4.04 4.17 -4.02
N SER A 82 -4.41 3.04 -4.60
CA SER A 82 -3.53 1.87 -4.73
C SER A 82 -2.87 1.84 -6.11
N ILE A 83 -1.60 1.56 -6.14
CA ILE A 83 -0.81 1.32 -7.36
C ILE A 83 -0.36 -0.13 -7.28
N LYS A 84 -0.77 -0.96 -8.25
CA LYS A 84 -0.55 -2.40 -8.28
C LYS A 84 0.26 -2.83 -9.49
N GLY A 85 0.74 -4.08 -9.48
CA GLY A 85 1.59 -4.64 -10.54
C GLY A 85 3.07 -4.40 -10.26
N LEU A 86 3.47 -4.26 -9.00
CA LEU A 86 4.81 -3.87 -8.59
C LEU A 86 5.67 -5.06 -8.18
N VAL A 87 6.98 -4.90 -8.35
CA VAL A 87 8.00 -5.71 -7.67
C VAL A 87 8.20 -5.14 -6.27
N GLU A 88 8.44 -6.00 -5.30
CA GLU A 88 8.69 -5.60 -3.92
C GLU A 88 9.83 -4.59 -3.82
N ASN A 89 9.70 -3.63 -2.90
CA ASN A 89 10.67 -2.55 -2.64
C ASN A 89 10.95 -1.60 -3.82
N SER A 90 10.16 -1.68 -4.91
CA SER A 90 10.26 -0.72 -6.01
C SER A 90 10.05 0.72 -5.55
N ASP A 91 10.84 1.65 -6.11
CA ASP A 91 10.65 3.10 -5.91
C ASP A 91 9.49 3.60 -6.75
N VAL A 92 8.49 4.16 -6.12
CA VAL A 92 7.27 4.67 -6.77
C VAL A 92 7.24 6.18 -6.64
N ARG A 93 7.17 6.87 -7.79
CA ARG A 93 7.09 8.34 -7.89
C ARG A 93 5.84 8.74 -8.62
N ILE A 94 5.09 9.66 -8.04
CA ILE A 94 3.92 10.28 -8.65
C ILE A 94 4.31 11.71 -9.01
N THR A 95 4.10 12.08 -10.27
CA THR A 95 4.38 13.43 -10.79
C THR A 95 3.16 14.01 -11.48
N ASP A 96 3.13 15.32 -11.61
CA ASP A 96 2.22 16.00 -12.52
C ASP A 96 2.71 15.90 -13.99
N ILE A 97 1.97 16.52 -14.91
CA ILE A 97 2.30 16.55 -16.35
C ILE A 97 3.59 17.32 -16.66
N ALA A 98 4.03 18.20 -15.77
CA ALA A 98 5.29 18.95 -15.90
C ALA A 98 6.49 18.17 -15.34
N GLY A 99 6.27 16.98 -14.77
CA GLY A 99 7.29 16.17 -14.15
C GLY A 99 7.62 16.58 -12.70
N GLN A 100 6.85 17.51 -12.12
CA GLN A 100 7.04 17.89 -10.73
C GLN A 100 6.64 16.74 -9.80
N LEU A 101 7.50 16.38 -8.87
CA LEU A 101 7.25 15.32 -7.90
C LEU A 101 6.14 15.73 -6.93
N ILE A 102 5.08 14.93 -6.90
CA ILE A 102 3.93 15.09 -6.00
C ILE A 102 4.11 14.22 -4.76
N TYR A 103 4.48 12.95 -4.97
CA TYR A 103 4.64 11.98 -3.90
C TYR A 103 5.66 10.91 -4.27
N ARG A 104 6.33 10.35 -3.28
CA ARG A 104 7.27 9.24 -3.43
C ARG A 104 7.06 8.24 -2.31
N THR A 105 7.08 6.96 -2.64
CA THR A 105 6.98 5.86 -1.69
C THR A 105 7.69 4.63 -2.23
N LYS A 106 7.73 3.57 -1.43
CA LYS A 106 8.19 2.24 -1.87
C LYS A 106 7.03 1.27 -1.95
N ALA A 107 7.13 0.31 -2.85
CA ALA A 107 6.20 -0.79 -2.92
C ALA A 107 6.36 -1.69 -1.68
N GLN A 108 5.23 -2.14 -1.14
CA GLN A 108 5.13 -3.17 -0.11
C GLN A 108 4.54 -4.42 -0.75
N GLY A 109 5.40 -5.36 -1.11
CA GLY A 109 5.02 -6.44 -2.02
C GLY A 109 4.64 -5.91 -3.40
N GLY A 110 3.53 -6.41 -3.96
CA GLY A 110 3.05 -6.07 -5.30
C GLY A 110 2.30 -4.74 -5.43
N GLN A 111 2.26 -3.90 -4.37
CA GLN A 111 1.55 -2.63 -4.42
C GLN A 111 2.20 -1.51 -3.62
N ALA A 112 1.87 -0.28 -3.99
CA ALA A 112 2.12 0.92 -3.21
C ALA A 112 0.82 1.68 -2.95
N VAL A 113 0.78 2.44 -1.87
CA VAL A 113 -0.42 3.16 -1.45
C VAL A 113 -0.09 4.64 -1.27
N TRP A 114 -0.97 5.49 -1.80
CA TRP A 114 -0.88 6.93 -1.68
C TRP A 114 -2.16 7.48 -1.04
N ASN A 115 -2.02 8.42 -0.12
CA ASN A 115 -3.15 9.04 0.59
C ASN A 115 -3.82 10.19 -0.18
N GLY A 116 -3.46 10.40 -1.46
CA GLY A 116 -4.02 11.47 -2.30
C GLY A 116 -3.52 12.87 -1.98
N LYS A 117 -2.46 13.02 -1.17
CA LYS A 117 -1.90 14.33 -0.80
C LYS A 117 -0.47 14.49 -1.32
N HIS A 118 -0.12 15.71 -1.65
CA HIS A 118 1.26 16.11 -1.88
C HIS A 118 2.12 15.83 -0.62
N TYR A 119 3.41 15.64 -0.77
CA TYR A 119 4.31 15.44 0.38
C TYR A 119 4.29 16.62 1.37
N THR A 120 3.86 17.81 0.93
CA THR A 120 3.64 18.99 1.78
C THR A 120 2.30 18.96 2.56
N GLY A 121 1.45 17.94 2.31
CA GLY A 121 0.13 17.79 2.92
C GLY A 121 -1.02 18.46 2.16
N THR A 122 -0.74 19.22 1.10
CA THR A 122 -1.76 19.86 0.25
C THR A 122 -2.39 18.84 -0.71
N GLN A 123 -3.62 19.12 -1.17
CA GLN A 123 -4.26 18.31 -2.21
C GLN A 123 -3.70 18.67 -3.59
N PRO A 124 -3.48 17.67 -4.46
CA PRO A 124 -3.17 17.91 -5.86
C PRO A 124 -4.36 18.51 -6.59
N LYS A 125 -4.11 19.31 -7.60
CA LYS A 125 -5.15 19.87 -8.47
C LYS A 125 -5.72 18.81 -9.41
N THR A 126 -6.95 19.05 -9.89
CA THR A 126 -7.54 18.24 -10.96
C THR A 126 -6.60 18.17 -12.16
N GLY A 127 -6.31 16.96 -12.64
CA GLY A 127 -5.42 16.78 -13.78
C GLY A 127 -4.98 15.32 -14.00
N VAL A 128 -4.11 15.15 -14.98
CA VAL A 128 -3.44 13.86 -15.27
C VAL A 128 -2.14 13.80 -14.49
N TYR A 129 -1.91 12.65 -13.86
CA TYR A 129 -0.70 12.36 -13.11
C TYR A 129 -0.02 11.11 -13.67
N TYR A 130 1.30 11.11 -13.60
CA TYR A 130 2.11 9.96 -13.97
C TYR A 130 2.63 9.23 -12.74
N VAL A 131 2.70 7.92 -12.87
CA VAL A 131 3.36 7.04 -11.90
C VAL A 131 4.57 6.44 -12.57
N PHE A 132 5.74 6.65 -12.00
CA PHE A 132 6.98 6.00 -12.40
C PHE A 132 7.38 5.00 -11.32
N VAL A 133 7.71 3.80 -11.74
CA VAL A 133 8.13 2.72 -10.84
C VAL A 133 9.46 2.19 -11.34
N THR A 134 10.41 2.07 -10.42
CA THR A 134 11.74 1.54 -10.72
C THR A 134 12.06 0.46 -9.68
N ASN A 135 12.52 -0.70 -10.13
CA ASN A 135 13.00 -1.75 -9.23
C ASN A 135 14.12 -1.23 -8.32
N ALA A 136 14.27 -1.85 -7.16
CA ALA A 136 15.29 -1.45 -6.19
C ALA A 136 16.72 -1.49 -6.74
N ASP A 137 16.98 -2.41 -7.68
CA ASP A 137 18.26 -2.57 -8.36
C ASP A 137 18.38 -1.73 -9.65
N GLY A 138 17.32 -1.00 -10.04
CA GLY A 138 17.26 -0.20 -11.26
C GLY A 138 17.11 -1.00 -12.56
N SER A 139 16.91 -2.32 -12.48
CA SER A 139 16.88 -3.22 -13.66
C SER A 139 15.70 -2.96 -14.58
N GLU A 140 14.57 -2.50 -14.03
CA GLU A 140 13.33 -2.28 -14.79
C GLU A 140 12.66 -1.00 -14.33
N THR A 141 12.11 -0.25 -15.30
CA THR A 141 11.30 0.94 -15.04
C THR A 141 10.00 0.86 -15.84
N LYS A 142 8.88 1.11 -15.18
CA LYS A 142 7.55 1.21 -15.80
C LYS A 142 6.94 2.55 -15.51
N ALA A 143 6.05 2.98 -16.41
CA ALA A 143 5.26 4.20 -16.24
C ALA A 143 3.77 3.90 -16.45
N GLY A 144 2.94 4.55 -15.67
CA GLY A 144 1.49 4.56 -15.78
C GLY A 144 0.94 5.97 -15.66
N LYS A 145 -0.35 6.13 -15.91
CA LYS A 145 -1.05 7.42 -15.74
C LYS A 145 -2.43 7.21 -15.13
N PHE A 146 -2.92 8.21 -14.43
CA PHE A 146 -4.27 8.24 -13.88
C PHE A 146 -4.80 9.68 -13.85
N ILE A 147 -6.11 9.83 -13.68
CA ILE A 147 -6.79 11.11 -13.56
C ILE A 147 -7.13 11.33 -12.09
N TYR A 148 -6.82 12.52 -11.60
CA TYR A 148 -7.18 12.99 -10.26
C TYR A 148 -8.16 14.15 -10.39
N ASN A 149 -9.29 14.09 -9.67
CA ASN A 149 -10.25 15.17 -9.55
C ASN A 149 -10.21 15.69 -8.10
N GLU A 150 -10.02 17.01 -7.96
CA GLU A 150 -10.04 17.72 -6.69
C GLU A 150 -11.45 17.76 -6.09
#